data_d80ff823f12779d4fb19f82a775b6db9
#
_entry.id   d80ff823f12779d4fb19f82a775b6db9
#
_cell.length_a   1.000
_cell.length_b   1.000
_cell.length_c   1.000
_cell.angle_alpha   90.00
_cell.angle_beta   90.00
_cell.angle_gamma   90.00
#
_symmetry.space_group_name_H-M   'P 1'
#
loop_
_entity.id
_entity.type
_entity.pdbx_description
1 polymer ?
#
loop_
_entity_poly.entity_id
_entity_poly.type
_entity_poly.pdbx_seq_one_letter_code
_entity_poly.pdbx_strand_id
1 'polypeptide(L)'
;MLNKPMKAKCAKCHDIVEVSHHREFKTCKCGAIFLDYGDGHYSRMGGAPENFDKEFDKEQGIDRFTPFKLEQPEPGQKPNEEYDGTMEDLLVHTIAWQKKHGITNPLWQACKVTEEWGETLEEMNHGRTTSSAFEDGIGDVIIALTIFANLHGLNVKECWTKSLREIERRTGTTVDGNFIKEEND
;
A
#
# COMPACT_ATOMS: atom_id res chain seq x y z
N MET A 1 -18.27 13.90 -11.21
CA MET A 1 -17.89 14.75 -10.07
C MET A 1 -16.77 15.67 -10.55
N LEU A 2 -16.89 17.00 -10.39
CA LEU A 2 -15.82 17.94 -10.76
C LEU A 2 -14.67 17.72 -9.79
N ASN A 3 -13.56 17.17 -10.28
CA ASN A 3 -12.37 16.97 -9.48
C ASN A 3 -11.82 18.34 -9.03
N LYS A 4 -11.62 18.47 -7.73
CA LYS A 4 -11.10 19.70 -7.12
C LYS A 4 -9.66 19.93 -7.61
N PRO A 5 -9.27 21.17 -7.98
CA PRO A 5 -7.89 21.46 -8.39
C PRO A 5 -6.89 21.03 -7.31
N MET A 6 -5.78 20.46 -7.72
CA MET A 6 -4.66 20.16 -6.83
C MET A 6 -3.72 21.37 -6.74
N LYS A 7 -3.35 21.73 -5.51
CA LYS A 7 -2.40 22.81 -5.23
C LYS A 7 -1.32 22.36 -4.26
N ALA A 8 -0.11 22.86 -4.46
CA ALA A 8 0.98 22.71 -3.50
C ALA A 8 1.90 23.92 -3.54
N LYS A 9 2.48 24.29 -2.41
CA LYS A 9 3.52 25.30 -2.32
C LYS A 9 4.85 24.64 -2.01
N CYS A 10 5.88 25.02 -2.75
CA CYS A 10 7.23 24.53 -2.53
C CYS A 10 7.87 25.26 -1.35
N ALA A 11 8.36 24.52 -0.35
CA ALA A 11 9.04 25.08 0.82
C ALA A 11 10.40 25.71 0.44
N LYS A 12 11.04 25.28 -0.68
CA LYS A 12 12.35 25.79 -1.11
C LYS A 12 12.27 27.10 -1.91
N CYS A 13 11.37 27.20 -2.88
CA CYS A 13 11.30 28.35 -3.77
C CYS A 13 10.02 29.16 -3.63
N HIS A 14 9.13 28.78 -2.71
CA HIS A 14 7.84 29.40 -2.42
C HIS A 14 6.87 29.49 -3.59
N ASP A 15 7.17 28.80 -4.69
CA ASP A 15 6.31 28.74 -5.86
C ASP A 15 5.07 27.92 -5.55
N ILE A 16 3.90 28.37 -6.02
CA ILE A 16 2.65 27.63 -5.91
C ILE A 16 2.37 26.94 -7.22
N VAL A 17 2.32 25.60 -7.16
CA VAL A 17 1.96 24.76 -8.30
C VAL A 17 0.48 24.40 -8.19
N GLU A 18 -0.26 24.60 -9.27
CA GLU A 18 -1.67 24.25 -9.36
C GLU A 18 -1.95 23.52 -10.67
N VAL A 19 -2.65 22.38 -10.58
CA VAL A 19 -3.14 21.59 -11.72
C VAL A 19 -4.64 21.37 -11.57
N SER A 20 -5.41 21.56 -12.65
CA SER A 20 -6.87 21.54 -12.65
C SER A 20 -7.48 20.81 -13.84
N HIS A 21 -6.67 20.39 -14.81
CA HIS A 21 -7.12 19.79 -16.06
C HIS A 21 -6.47 18.42 -16.27
N HIS A 22 -7.17 17.54 -16.95
CA HIS A 22 -6.67 16.23 -17.36
C HIS A 22 -5.32 16.35 -18.09
N ARG A 23 -4.37 15.49 -17.73
CA ARG A 23 -3.01 15.41 -18.27
C ARG A 23 -2.16 16.68 -18.05
N GLU A 24 -2.54 17.50 -17.08
CA GLU A 24 -1.74 18.64 -16.69
C GLU A 24 -0.64 18.21 -15.73
N PHE A 25 0.61 18.47 -16.10
CA PHE A 25 1.80 18.21 -15.29
C PHE A 25 2.56 19.51 -15.08
N LYS A 26 2.85 19.87 -13.85
CA LYS A 26 3.62 21.06 -13.49
C LYS A 26 4.61 20.78 -12.38
N THR A 27 5.78 21.42 -12.51
CA THR A 27 6.80 21.48 -11.47
C THR A 27 6.90 22.87 -10.89
N CYS A 28 7.37 23.01 -9.66
CA CYS A 28 7.78 24.32 -9.14
C CYS A 28 9.07 24.80 -9.83
N LYS A 29 9.36 26.09 -9.74
CA LYS A 29 10.52 26.72 -10.38
C LYS A 29 11.86 26.07 -10.10
N CYS A 30 12.04 25.48 -8.92
CA CYS A 30 13.28 24.80 -8.55
C CYS A 30 13.26 23.28 -8.79
N GLY A 31 12.15 22.71 -9.32
CA GLY A 31 12.01 21.30 -9.60
C GLY A 31 11.84 20.38 -8.37
N ALA A 32 11.79 20.95 -7.15
CA ALA A 32 11.74 20.16 -5.92
C ALA A 32 10.41 19.45 -5.67
N ILE A 33 9.31 19.94 -6.26
CA ILE A 33 8.00 19.31 -6.22
C ILE A 33 7.34 19.35 -7.59
N PHE A 34 6.47 18.38 -7.86
CA PHE A 34 5.59 18.38 -9.04
C PHE A 34 4.16 17.94 -8.67
N LEU A 35 3.21 18.36 -9.50
CA LEU A 35 1.84 17.87 -9.51
C LEU A 35 1.49 17.35 -10.90
N ASP A 36 0.78 16.22 -10.94
CA ASP A 36 0.30 15.56 -12.15
C ASP A 36 -1.19 15.23 -11.95
N TYR A 37 -2.05 15.88 -12.74
CA TYR A 37 -3.50 15.70 -12.62
C TYR A 37 -4.01 14.44 -13.32
N GLY A 38 -3.15 13.70 -14.02
CA GLY A 38 -3.50 12.47 -14.68
C GLY A 38 -4.61 12.58 -15.72
N ASP A 39 -5.33 11.49 -15.94
CA ASP A 39 -6.42 11.37 -16.94
C ASP A 39 -7.84 11.41 -16.31
N GLY A 40 -7.94 11.80 -15.05
CA GLY A 40 -9.18 11.85 -14.28
C GLY A 40 -9.44 10.62 -13.39
N HIS A 41 -8.62 9.60 -13.54
CA HIS A 41 -8.66 8.41 -12.68
C HIS A 41 -7.59 8.45 -11.58
N TYR A 42 -6.49 9.16 -11.82
CA TYR A 42 -5.43 9.35 -10.83
C TYR A 42 -4.86 10.76 -10.87
N SER A 43 -4.36 11.19 -9.74
CA SER A 43 -3.53 12.38 -9.65
C SER A 43 -2.31 12.04 -8.79
N ARG A 44 -1.14 12.57 -9.18
CA ARG A 44 0.13 12.28 -8.52
C ARG A 44 0.81 13.57 -8.07
N MET A 45 1.57 13.46 -7.02
CA MET A 45 2.52 14.47 -6.60
C MET A 45 3.85 13.81 -6.29
N GLY A 46 4.94 14.54 -6.45
CA GLY A 46 6.27 14.04 -6.10
C GLY A 46 7.18 15.13 -5.58
N GLY A 47 8.16 14.69 -4.84
CA GLY A 47 9.10 15.49 -4.07
C GLY A 47 9.25 14.92 -2.68
N ALA A 48 10.40 15.18 -2.03
CA ALA A 48 10.57 14.79 -0.64
C ALA A 48 9.57 15.57 0.27
N PRO A 49 9.05 14.95 1.36
CA PRO A 49 8.03 15.57 2.22
C PRO A 49 8.38 16.95 2.76
N GLU A 50 9.66 17.20 3.01
CA GLU A 50 10.19 18.50 3.46
C GLU A 50 10.17 19.60 2.39
N ASN A 51 9.95 19.23 1.13
CA ASN A 51 9.86 20.19 0.03
C ASN A 51 8.47 20.83 -0.13
N PHE A 52 7.48 20.34 0.63
CA PHE A 52 6.12 20.89 0.66
C PHE A 52 5.94 21.83 1.85
N ASP A 53 5.30 22.98 1.61
CA ASP A 53 4.98 23.96 2.66
C ASP A 53 3.78 23.47 3.49
N LYS A 54 4.06 22.95 4.69
CA LYS A 54 3.05 22.36 5.58
C LYS A 54 2.04 23.38 6.11
N GLU A 55 2.43 24.64 6.26
CA GLU A 55 1.51 25.70 6.71
C GLU A 55 0.50 26.00 5.61
N PHE A 56 0.97 26.14 4.38
CA PHE A 56 0.11 26.30 3.21
C PHE A 56 -0.87 25.12 3.06
N ASP A 57 -0.39 23.89 3.20
CA ASP A 57 -1.24 22.70 3.11
C ASP A 57 -2.31 22.71 4.21
N LYS A 58 -1.95 23.06 5.45
CA LYS A 58 -2.88 23.17 6.57
C LYS A 58 -3.95 24.24 6.34
N GLU A 59 -3.58 25.41 5.81
CA GLU A 59 -4.51 26.50 5.47
C GLU A 59 -5.49 26.09 4.37
N GLN A 60 -5.05 25.23 3.43
CA GLN A 60 -5.90 24.71 2.37
C GLN A 60 -6.71 23.46 2.78
N GLY A 61 -6.57 22.99 4.03
CA GLY A 61 -7.19 21.75 4.51
C GLY A 61 -6.67 20.50 3.77
N ILE A 62 -5.41 20.55 3.32
CA ILE A 62 -4.77 19.46 2.59
C ILE A 62 -3.90 18.67 3.56
N ASP A 63 -4.22 17.42 3.74
CA ASP A 63 -3.40 16.47 4.49
C ASP A 63 -2.68 15.53 3.51
N ARG A 64 -1.40 15.83 3.20
CA ARG A 64 -0.60 15.05 2.24
C ARG A 64 0.22 13.95 2.87
N PHE A 65 0.51 14.09 4.16
CA PHE A 65 1.57 13.33 4.82
C PHE A 65 1.15 12.71 6.14
N THR A 66 -0.12 12.79 6.50
CA THR A 66 -0.58 11.93 7.58
C THR A 66 -0.45 10.51 7.06
N PRO A 67 0.44 9.68 7.65
CA PRO A 67 0.44 8.27 7.34
C PRO A 67 -1.01 7.81 7.52
N PHE A 68 -1.51 7.01 6.58
CA PHE A 68 -2.80 6.36 6.72
C PHE A 68 -2.86 5.83 8.15
N LYS A 69 -3.55 6.53 9.01
CA LYS A 69 -3.96 5.95 10.29
C LYS A 69 -5.03 4.97 9.87
N LEU A 70 -4.73 3.69 10.00
CA LEU A 70 -5.78 2.71 10.23
C LEU A 70 -6.70 3.40 11.24
N GLU A 71 -7.90 3.78 10.84
CA GLU A 71 -8.88 4.28 11.77
C GLU A 71 -8.98 3.22 12.85
N GLN A 72 -8.38 3.52 13.99
CA GLN A 72 -8.60 2.68 15.15
C GLN A 72 -10.11 2.78 15.38
N PRO A 73 -10.81 1.67 15.49
CA PRO A 73 -12.24 1.69 15.74
C PRO A 73 -12.51 2.67 16.88
N GLU A 74 -13.49 3.54 16.72
CA GLU A 74 -13.93 4.51 17.71
C GLU A 74 -13.94 3.83 19.08
N PRO A 75 -13.47 4.50 20.17
CA PRO A 75 -13.49 3.90 21.50
C PRO A 75 -14.93 3.47 21.85
N GLY A 76 -15.20 2.16 21.81
CA GLY A 76 -16.52 1.56 22.01
C GLY A 76 -17.12 0.83 20.81
N GLN A 77 -16.58 0.95 19.57
CA GLN A 77 -16.85 -0.05 18.54
C GLN A 77 -16.06 -1.31 18.87
N LYS A 78 -16.78 -2.34 19.25
CA LYS A 78 -16.17 -3.67 19.34
C LYS A 78 -15.71 -4.08 17.95
N PRO A 79 -14.42 -4.46 17.76
CA PRO A 79 -14.01 -5.16 16.55
C PRO A 79 -14.98 -6.32 16.38
N ASN A 80 -15.23 -6.70 15.13
CA ASN A 80 -16.12 -7.83 14.81
C ASN A 80 -15.76 -8.99 15.75
N GLU A 81 -16.67 -9.37 16.66
CA GLU A 81 -16.39 -10.28 17.80
C GLU A 81 -15.79 -11.64 17.39
N GLU A 82 -15.72 -11.90 16.08
CA GLU A 82 -15.30 -13.16 15.49
C GLU A 82 -13.78 -13.28 15.26
N TYR A 83 -13.01 -12.15 15.25
CA TYR A 83 -11.58 -12.14 14.91
C TYR A 83 -10.75 -11.19 15.80
N ASP A 84 -11.06 -11.09 17.09
CA ASP A 84 -10.26 -10.29 18.05
C ASP A 84 -9.02 -11.09 18.52
N GLY A 85 -8.34 -11.73 17.57
CA GLY A 85 -7.25 -12.63 17.81
C GLY A 85 -5.89 -12.10 17.34
N THR A 86 -4.85 -12.84 17.73
CA THR A 86 -3.49 -12.62 17.27
C THR A 86 -3.34 -12.97 15.78
N MET A 87 -2.23 -12.60 15.16
CA MET A 87 -1.91 -13.06 13.80
C MET A 87 -1.92 -14.60 13.70
N GLU A 88 -1.53 -15.30 14.76
CA GLU A 88 -1.62 -16.75 14.87
C GLU A 88 -3.05 -17.26 14.75
N ASP A 89 -3.99 -16.60 15.40
CA ASP A 89 -5.40 -16.99 15.33
C ASP A 89 -5.94 -16.83 13.92
N LEU A 90 -5.62 -15.72 13.24
CA LEU A 90 -5.98 -15.51 11.84
C LEU A 90 -5.44 -16.62 10.91
N LEU A 91 -4.19 -17.03 11.11
CA LEU A 91 -3.60 -18.12 10.34
C LEU A 91 -4.30 -19.44 10.60
N VAL A 92 -4.63 -19.73 11.85
CA VAL A 92 -5.37 -20.95 12.25
C VAL A 92 -6.77 -20.96 11.62
N HIS A 93 -7.49 -19.84 11.68
CA HIS A 93 -8.82 -19.70 11.07
C HIS A 93 -8.76 -19.85 9.55
N THR A 94 -7.78 -19.26 8.88
CA THR A 94 -7.56 -19.43 7.43
C THR A 94 -7.37 -20.90 7.05
N ILE A 95 -6.54 -21.64 7.79
CA ILE A 95 -6.29 -23.07 7.54
C ILE A 95 -7.55 -23.90 7.84
N ALA A 96 -8.29 -23.56 8.89
CA ALA A 96 -9.57 -24.23 9.22
C ALA A 96 -10.59 -24.02 8.09
N TRP A 97 -10.70 -22.80 7.55
CA TRP A 97 -11.54 -22.47 6.41
C TRP A 97 -11.13 -23.23 5.14
N GLN A 98 -9.83 -23.29 4.84
CA GLN A 98 -9.27 -24.10 3.75
C GLN A 98 -9.73 -25.55 3.82
N LYS A 99 -9.57 -26.18 5.01
CA LYS A 99 -9.95 -27.57 5.23
C LYS A 99 -11.46 -27.79 5.09
N LYS A 100 -12.27 -26.88 5.66
CA LYS A 100 -13.73 -26.91 5.58
C LYS A 100 -14.23 -26.89 4.12
N HIS A 101 -13.55 -26.17 3.24
CA HIS A 101 -13.92 -26.04 1.84
C HIS A 101 -13.19 -27.01 0.90
N GLY A 102 -12.39 -27.93 1.44
CA GLY A 102 -11.73 -28.97 0.67
C GLY A 102 -10.70 -28.43 -0.35
N ILE A 103 -10.04 -27.30 -0.04
CA ILE A 103 -9.01 -26.72 -0.93
C ILE A 103 -7.74 -27.55 -0.76
N THR A 104 -7.41 -28.36 -1.76
CA THR A 104 -6.31 -29.35 -1.70
C THR A 104 -5.34 -29.27 -2.86
N ASN A 105 -5.63 -28.49 -3.90
CA ASN A 105 -4.79 -28.42 -5.09
C ASN A 105 -3.81 -27.23 -5.04
N PRO A 106 -2.49 -27.48 -4.84
CA PRO A 106 -1.52 -26.41 -4.70
C PRO A 106 -1.32 -25.60 -6.00
N LEU A 107 -1.49 -26.20 -7.19
CA LEU A 107 -1.37 -25.49 -8.46
C LEU A 107 -2.49 -24.44 -8.61
N TRP A 108 -3.73 -24.84 -8.36
CA TRP A 108 -4.84 -23.89 -8.38
C TRP A 108 -4.68 -22.79 -7.33
N GLN A 109 -4.13 -23.12 -6.16
CA GLN A 109 -3.88 -22.12 -5.13
C GLN A 109 -2.77 -21.15 -5.53
N ALA A 110 -1.74 -21.60 -6.26
CA ALA A 110 -0.74 -20.69 -6.85
C ALA A 110 -1.36 -19.72 -7.87
N CYS A 111 -2.29 -20.23 -8.72
CA CYS A 111 -3.05 -19.37 -9.63
C CYS A 111 -3.90 -18.34 -8.86
N LYS A 112 -4.53 -18.77 -7.74
CA LYS A 112 -5.33 -17.85 -6.91
C LYS A 112 -4.49 -16.74 -6.29
N VAL A 113 -3.28 -17.01 -5.80
CA VAL A 113 -2.34 -15.98 -5.32
C VAL A 113 -2.07 -14.93 -6.42
N THR A 114 -1.88 -15.38 -7.67
CA THR A 114 -1.60 -14.48 -8.80
C THR A 114 -2.84 -13.65 -9.16
N GLU A 115 -4.03 -14.25 -9.12
CA GLU A 115 -5.31 -13.59 -9.37
C GLU A 115 -5.54 -12.48 -8.36
N GLU A 116 -5.48 -12.76 -7.05
CA GLU A 116 -5.69 -11.76 -5.99
C GLU A 116 -4.66 -10.62 -6.06
N TRP A 117 -3.40 -10.96 -6.36
CA TRP A 117 -2.40 -9.94 -6.58
C TRP A 117 -2.70 -9.07 -7.80
N GLY A 118 -3.18 -9.67 -8.89
CA GLY A 118 -3.60 -8.97 -10.11
C GLY A 118 -4.74 -7.99 -9.85
N GLU A 119 -5.77 -8.38 -9.10
CA GLU A 119 -6.90 -7.54 -8.70
C GLU A 119 -6.44 -6.38 -7.80
N THR A 120 -5.55 -6.64 -6.86
CA THR A 120 -4.93 -5.61 -6.01
C THR A 120 -4.16 -4.58 -6.85
N LEU A 121 -3.37 -5.04 -7.85
CA LEU A 121 -2.65 -4.17 -8.78
C LEU A 121 -3.60 -3.35 -9.67
N GLU A 122 -4.74 -3.89 -10.04
CA GLU A 122 -5.76 -3.15 -10.80
C GLU A 122 -6.28 -1.96 -10.00
N GLU A 123 -6.59 -2.13 -8.71
CA GLU A 123 -6.97 -1.03 -7.82
C GLU A 123 -5.86 0.03 -7.74
N MET A 124 -4.61 -0.40 -7.61
CA MET A 124 -3.45 0.49 -7.59
C MET A 124 -3.31 1.27 -8.90
N ASN A 125 -3.46 0.60 -10.06
CA ASN A 125 -3.37 1.24 -11.38
C ASN A 125 -4.47 2.29 -11.60
N HIS A 126 -5.62 2.11 -10.99
CA HIS A 126 -6.70 3.09 -10.98
C HIS A 126 -6.56 4.18 -9.91
N GLY A 127 -5.44 4.21 -9.16
CA GLY A 127 -5.20 5.18 -8.11
C GLY A 127 -6.12 5.02 -6.89
N ARG A 128 -6.74 3.85 -6.70
CA ARG A 128 -7.68 3.55 -5.62
C ARG A 128 -7.04 2.87 -4.42
N THR A 129 -5.83 3.24 -4.06
CA THR A 129 -5.04 2.63 -2.96
C THR A 129 -5.58 2.89 -1.55
N THR A 130 -6.67 3.65 -1.44
CA THR A 130 -7.39 3.90 -0.18
C THR A 130 -8.82 3.35 -0.23
N SER A 131 -9.16 2.54 -1.22
CA SER A 131 -10.47 1.90 -1.32
C SER A 131 -10.55 0.66 -0.44
N SER A 132 -11.76 0.33 0.00
CA SER A 132 -11.99 -0.94 0.70
C SER A 132 -11.64 -2.16 -0.17
N ALA A 133 -11.78 -2.06 -1.49
CA ALA A 133 -11.39 -3.10 -2.43
C ALA A 133 -9.87 -3.33 -2.46
N PHE A 134 -9.07 -2.26 -2.32
CA PHE A 134 -7.62 -2.41 -2.22
C PHE A 134 -7.20 -3.05 -0.90
N GLU A 135 -7.83 -2.64 0.22
CA GLU A 135 -7.59 -3.26 1.54
C GLU A 135 -7.97 -4.74 1.55
N ASP A 136 -9.12 -5.07 0.99
CA ASP A 136 -9.62 -6.44 0.83
C ASP A 136 -8.64 -7.29 -0.01
N GLY A 137 -8.21 -6.77 -1.17
CA GLY A 137 -7.24 -7.42 -2.03
C GLY A 137 -5.91 -7.74 -1.34
N ILE A 138 -5.39 -6.86 -0.48
CA ILE A 138 -4.20 -7.17 0.34
C ILE A 138 -4.50 -8.34 1.30
N GLY A 139 -5.68 -8.36 1.93
CA GLY A 139 -6.13 -9.45 2.79
C GLY A 139 -6.21 -10.78 2.03
N ASP A 140 -6.81 -10.78 0.85
CA ASP A 140 -6.98 -11.96 0.00
C ASP A 140 -5.65 -12.55 -0.46
N VAL A 141 -4.68 -11.71 -0.81
CA VAL A 141 -3.30 -12.17 -1.10
C VAL A 141 -2.69 -12.90 0.09
N ILE A 142 -2.83 -12.36 1.32
CA ILE A 142 -2.29 -12.97 2.54
C ILE A 142 -2.98 -14.32 2.81
N ILE A 143 -4.31 -14.39 2.66
CA ILE A 143 -5.10 -15.63 2.81
C ILE A 143 -4.65 -16.66 1.78
N ALA A 144 -4.57 -16.28 0.51
CA ALA A 144 -4.17 -17.17 -0.58
C ALA A 144 -2.75 -17.72 -0.39
N LEU A 145 -1.79 -16.87 0.03
CA LEU A 145 -0.41 -17.28 0.36
C LEU A 145 -0.36 -18.21 1.57
N THR A 146 -1.18 -17.96 2.59
CA THR A 146 -1.25 -18.84 3.78
C THR A 146 -1.72 -20.23 3.41
N ILE A 147 -2.76 -20.32 2.60
CA ILE A 147 -3.29 -21.61 2.11
C ILE A 147 -2.25 -22.32 1.22
N PHE A 148 -1.61 -21.56 0.30
CA PHE A 148 -0.57 -22.11 -0.56
C PHE A 148 0.59 -22.70 0.25
N ALA A 149 1.09 -21.99 1.26
CA ALA A 149 2.15 -22.48 2.13
C ALA A 149 1.71 -23.76 2.88
N ASN A 150 0.49 -23.75 3.44
CA ASN A 150 -0.04 -24.92 4.15
C ASN A 150 -0.19 -26.17 3.26
N LEU A 151 -0.56 -26.01 2.00
CA LEU A 151 -0.64 -27.10 1.03
C LEU A 151 0.74 -27.74 0.70
N HIS A 152 1.81 -27.00 0.93
CA HIS A 152 3.19 -27.49 0.83
C HIS A 152 3.77 -27.94 2.16
N GLY A 153 2.97 -28.04 3.21
CA GLY A 153 3.41 -28.43 4.56
C GLY A 153 4.27 -27.35 5.23
N LEU A 154 4.19 -26.08 4.77
CA LEU A 154 4.94 -24.97 5.31
C LEU A 154 4.06 -24.11 6.24
N ASN A 155 4.67 -23.57 7.28
CA ASN A 155 4.07 -22.55 8.12
C ASN A 155 4.47 -21.15 7.61
N VAL A 156 3.49 -20.35 7.19
CA VAL A 156 3.76 -19.03 6.61
C VAL A 156 4.49 -18.09 7.57
N LYS A 157 4.20 -18.16 8.86
CA LYS A 157 4.89 -17.37 9.90
C LYS A 157 6.37 -17.76 9.99
N GLU A 158 6.69 -19.04 9.93
CA GLU A 158 8.08 -19.50 9.94
C GLU A 158 8.82 -19.07 8.68
N CYS A 159 8.16 -19.17 7.51
CA CYS A 159 8.69 -18.67 6.24
C CYS A 159 8.99 -17.16 6.33
N TRP A 160 8.05 -16.39 6.84
CA TRP A 160 8.20 -14.94 7.02
C TRP A 160 9.33 -14.61 8.01
N THR A 161 9.35 -15.27 9.16
CA THR A 161 10.40 -15.06 10.18
C THR A 161 11.80 -15.36 9.62
N LYS A 162 11.94 -16.43 8.84
CA LYS A 162 13.20 -16.79 8.19
C LYS A 162 13.64 -15.71 7.19
N SER A 163 12.74 -15.30 6.31
CA SER A 163 13.02 -14.26 5.31
C SER A 163 13.34 -12.91 5.95
N LEU A 164 12.63 -12.52 7.01
CA LEU A 164 12.88 -11.27 7.71
C LEU A 164 14.28 -11.23 8.31
N ARG A 165 14.70 -12.31 8.98
CA ARG A 165 16.07 -12.41 9.53
C ARG A 165 17.16 -12.28 8.46
N GLU A 166 16.88 -12.73 7.23
CA GLU A 166 17.79 -12.57 6.10
C GLU A 166 17.81 -11.14 5.57
N ILE A 167 16.62 -10.52 5.48
CA ILE A 167 16.49 -9.13 5.04
C ILE A 167 17.20 -8.16 6.00
N GLU A 168 17.04 -8.37 7.31
CA GLU A 168 17.68 -7.54 8.35
C GLU A 168 19.23 -7.58 8.32
N ARG A 169 19.81 -8.60 7.69
CA ARG A 169 21.26 -8.74 7.55
C ARG A 169 21.80 -8.19 6.23
N ARG A 170 20.91 -7.78 5.31
CA ARG A 170 21.34 -7.28 4.00
C ARG A 170 21.99 -5.93 4.15
N THR A 171 23.13 -5.75 3.47
CA THR A 171 23.73 -4.46 3.21
C THR A 171 23.30 -3.94 1.86
N GLY A 172 23.17 -2.62 1.73
CA GLY A 172 22.73 -2.00 0.49
C GLY A 172 22.43 -0.52 0.66
N THR A 173 21.96 0.09 -0.41
CA THR A 173 21.60 1.51 -0.45
C THR A 173 20.16 1.66 -0.95
N THR A 174 19.51 2.73 -0.50
CA THR A 174 18.16 3.07 -1.01
C THR A 174 18.28 4.16 -2.07
N VAL A 175 17.81 3.86 -3.29
CA VAL A 175 17.77 4.80 -4.41
C VAL A 175 16.29 4.94 -4.83
N ASP A 176 15.80 6.16 -4.87
CA ASP A 176 14.40 6.49 -5.25
C ASP A 176 13.35 5.65 -4.50
N GLY A 177 13.58 5.42 -3.19
CA GLY A 177 12.68 4.62 -2.35
C GLY A 177 12.80 3.10 -2.54
N ASN A 178 13.68 2.63 -3.40
CA ASN A 178 13.93 1.21 -3.65
C ASN A 178 15.26 0.78 -3.02
N PHE A 179 15.24 -0.30 -2.21
CA PHE A 179 16.45 -0.86 -1.59
C PHE A 179 17.19 -1.72 -2.59
N ILE A 180 18.43 -1.33 -2.90
CA ILE A 180 19.35 -2.05 -3.78
C ILE A 180 20.36 -2.77 -2.91
N LYS A 181 20.31 -4.11 -2.94
CA LYS A 181 21.22 -4.98 -2.20
C LYS A 181 22.64 -4.89 -2.80
N GLU A 182 23.66 -4.81 -1.94
CA GLU A 182 25.04 -5.03 -2.35
C GLU A 182 25.25 -6.50 -2.71
N GLU A 183 25.82 -6.76 -3.90
CA GLU A 183 26.26 -8.11 -4.23
C GLU A 183 27.53 -8.39 -3.42
N ASN A 184 27.45 -9.37 -2.52
CA ASN A 184 28.66 -9.90 -1.89
C ASN A 184 29.28 -10.89 -2.90
N ASP A 185 30.45 -10.56 -3.42
CA ASP A 185 31.32 -11.44 -4.21
C ASP A 185 31.71 -12.71 -3.43
#